data_5187510583e218523bf29ebc7d99c8a8
#
_entry.id   5187510583e218523bf29ebc7d99c8a8
#
_cell.length_a   1.000
_cell.length_b   1.000
_cell.length_c   1.000
_cell.angle_alpha   90.00
_cell.angle_beta   90.00
_cell.angle_gamma   90.00
#
_symmetry.space_group_name_H-M   'P 1'
#
loop_
_entity.id
_entity.type
_entity.pdbx_description
1 polymer ?
#
loop_
_entity_poly.entity_id
_entity_poly.type
_entity_poly.pdbx_seq_one_letter_code
_entity_poly.pdbx_strand_id
1 'polypeptide(L)'
;MAEENNEKKKPSSPRKRTPKKNMSLLPDEGQMIQYSLFDTKQKINESTSTLMDLRVSPFMPVDKISHNSALAREFVANKNILKRETAFGTVEIRNRLLTQYHKMILDCIMVHNVRSVVYKGTIAIYFSIYEIAQQLGLEWNGKTQKNIQEAIEYIKDVVIVRTDADNPSITSSYNIIQEMKYSSKEQAYVIVLSSQYAEYFNKTISINYNKRFDELIAIRGKGSAFIRSIIEFFITHDASADNIQRMKLMQLLETINYPCETPRQITSAKQYLKEYENELAKFSIKYYSGSQLFEYSGTTDIRFIPPLDGFID
;
A
#
# COMPACT_ATOMS: atom_id res chain seq x y z
N MET A 1 -86.52 -2.87 46.82
CA MET A 1 -85.77 -1.82 47.53
C MET A 1 -84.34 -2.37 47.64
N ALA A 2 -83.46 -1.92 46.77
CA ALA A 2 -82.03 -2.24 46.80
C ALA A 2 -81.28 -0.90 46.69
N GLU A 3 -80.56 -0.61 47.76
CA GLU A 3 -79.74 0.63 47.80
C GLU A 3 -78.45 0.44 47.06
N GLU A 4 -78.18 1.34 46.07
CA GLU A 4 -76.93 1.41 45.38
C GLU A 4 -75.89 2.13 46.25
N ASN A 5 -74.85 1.41 46.59
CA ASN A 5 -73.62 1.99 47.23
C ASN A 5 -72.66 2.48 46.19
N ASN A 6 -72.54 3.81 46.06
CA ASN A 6 -71.74 4.49 45.15
C ASN A 6 -70.37 4.87 45.79
N GLU A 7 -69.36 3.97 45.67
CA GLU A 7 -68.01 4.22 46.21
C GLU A 7 -67.22 5.13 45.20
N LYS A 8 -66.96 6.37 45.61
CA LYS A 8 -66.13 7.35 44.95
C LYS A 8 -64.67 6.94 45.00
N LYS A 9 -64.08 6.51 43.85
CA LYS A 9 -62.64 6.35 43.69
C LYS A 9 -61.91 7.68 43.84
N LYS A 10 -60.97 7.77 44.77
CA LYS A 10 -60.03 8.86 44.95
C LYS A 10 -59.07 8.96 43.75
N PRO A 11 -58.70 10.15 43.28
CA PRO A 11 -57.74 10.32 42.19
C PRO A 11 -56.34 9.98 42.69
N SER A 12 -55.65 9.13 41.92
CA SER A 12 -54.26 8.74 42.15
C SER A 12 -53.32 9.91 41.91
N SER A 13 -52.45 10.22 42.86
CA SER A 13 -51.41 11.22 42.78
C SER A 13 -50.45 10.98 41.61
N PRO A 14 -49.95 12.02 40.91
CA PRO A 14 -49.04 11.85 39.80
C PRO A 14 -47.68 11.30 40.29
N ARG A 15 -47.29 10.14 39.76
CA ARG A 15 -45.94 9.57 39.93
C ARG A 15 -44.90 10.57 39.48
N LYS A 16 -44.07 11.09 40.37
CA LYS A 16 -42.87 11.87 40.06
C LYS A 16 -41.95 11.01 39.14
N ARG A 17 -41.84 11.43 37.88
CA ARG A 17 -40.81 10.91 36.98
C ARG A 17 -39.45 11.33 37.51
N THR A 18 -38.66 10.41 37.99
CA THR A 18 -37.22 10.61 38.21
C THR A 18 -36.55 11.06 36.93
N PRO A 19 -35.76 12.14 36.95
CA PRO A 19 -35.01 12.55 35.74
C PRO A 19 -34.09 11.41 35.36
N LYS A 20 -34.19 10.95 34.10
CA LYS A 20 -33.20 10.04 33.50
C LYS A 20 -31.85 10.75 33.60
N LYS A 21 -30.93 10.17 34.37
CA LYS A 21 -29.52 10.54 34.38
C LYS A 21 -29.09 10.64 32.93
N ASN A 22 -28.65 11.82 32.50
CA ASN A 22 -27.95 11.97 31.19
C ASN A 22 -26.78 11.02 31.22
N MET A 23 -26.95 9.87 30.59
CA MET A 23 -25.83 8.98 30.27
C MET A 23 -24.92 9.74 29.31
N SER A 24 -23.67 9.78 29.72
CA SER A 24 -22.53 10.43 29.09
C SER A 24 -22.60 10.47 27.57
N LEU A 25 -22.29 11.62 27.03
CA LEU A 25 -21.98 11.89 25.62
C LEU A 25 -20.67 11.21 25.19
N LEU A 26 -20.47 9.94 25.55
CA LEU A 26 -19.48 9.14 24.87
C LEU A 26 -20.15 8.67 23.58
N PRO A 27 -19.50 8.90 22.42
CA PRO A 27 -20.00 8.36 21.16
C PRO A 27 -20.21 6.86 21.34
N ASP A 28 -21.29 6.34 20.78
CA ASP A 28 -21.53 4.90 20.68
C ASP A 28 -20.30 4.26 20.02
N GLU A 29 -19.83 3.11 20.52
CA GLU A 29 -18.68 2.39 19.94
C GLU A 29 -18.81 2.22 18.42
N GLY A 30 -20.03 2.02 17.93
CA GLY A 30 -20.32 2.01 16.49
C GLY A 30 -20.04 3.33 15.78
N GLN A 31 -20.27 4.48 16.42
CA GLN A 31 -19.95 5.80 15.87
C GLN A 31 -18.43 6.05 15.89
N MET A 32 -17.73 5.66 16.93
CA MET A 32 -16.26 5.76 16.99
C MET A 32 -15.60 4.93 15.89
N ILE A 33 -16.06 3.69 15.66
CA ILE A 33 -15.57 2.85 14.55
C ILE A 33 -15.85 3.52 13.21
N GLN A 34 -17.00 4.16 13.04
CA GLN A 34 -17.37 4.84 11.79
C GLN A 34 -16.47 6.05 11.52
N TYR A 35 -16.17 6.88 12.51
CA TYR A 35 -15.23 8.01 12.37
C TYR A 35 -13.82 7.51 12.01
N SER A 36 -13.29 6.52 12.68
CA SER A 36 -12.00 5.91 12.37
C SER A 36 -11.92 5.39 10.93
N LEU A 37 -12.99 4.79 10.40
CA LEU A 37 -13.04 4.33 9.00
C LEU A 37 -13.09 5.47 7.99
N PHE A 38 -13.70 6.61 8.32
CA PHE A 38 -13.64 7.80 7.48
C PHE A 38 -12.23 8.39 7.44
N ASP A 39 -11.55 8.47 8.56
CA ASP A 39 -10.17 8.93 8.63
C ASP A 39 -9.24 7.97 7.86
N THR A 40 -9.43 6.66 8.01
CA THR A 40 -8.74 5.62 7.21
C THR A 40 -8.95 5.84 5.72
N LYS A 41 -10.20 6.03 5.29
CA LYS A 41 -10.55 6.30 3.90
C LYS A 41 -9.85 7.56 3.39
N GLN A 42 -9.87 8.64 4.17
CA GLN A 42 -9.22 9.89 3.79
C GLN A 42 -7.71 9.69 3.63
N LYS A 43 -7.06 9.06 4.61
CA LYS A 43 -5.63 8.76 4.55
C LYS A 43 -5.27 7.92 3.32
N ILE A 44 -6.04 6.87 3.03
CA ILE A 44 -5.84 6.02 1.84
C ILE A 44 -5.99 6.85 0.55
N ASN A 45 -7.02 7.69 0.45
CA ASN A 45 -7.24 8.55 -0.72
C ASN A 45 -6.13 9.60 -0.92
N GLU A 46 -5.51 10.05 0.15
CA GLU A 46 -4.42 11.02 0.12
C GLU A 46 -3.05 10.40 -0.10
N SER A 47 -2.94 9.07 -0.13
CA SER A 47 -1.68 8.36 -0.17
C SER A 47 -1.53 7.56 -1.46
N THR A 48 -0.29 7.37 -1.92
CA THR A 48 0.02 6.42 -2.99
C THR A 48 0.45 5.08 -2.42
N SER A 49 1.30 5.08 -1.39
CA SER A 49 1.86 3.87 -0.77
C SER A 49 2.20 4.13 0.70
N THR A 50 2.56 3.09 1.45
CA THR A 50 3.19 3.27 2.76
C THR A 50 4.69 3.43 2.62
N LEU A 51 5.31 4.15 3.55
CA LEU A 51 6.75 4.31 3.61
C LEU A 51 7.47 2.95 3.66
N MET A 52 6.95 2.04 4.45
CA MET A 52 7.50 0.71 4.63
C MET A 52 7.34 -0.19 3.39
N ASP A 53 6.26 -0.04 2.61
CA ASP A 53 6.09 -0.77 1.35
C ASP A 53 7.11 -0.35 0.28
N LEU A 54 7.68 0.83 0.41
CA LEU A 54 8.75 1.31 -0.47
C LEU A 54 10.16 0.97 0.05
N ARG A 55 10.39 1.02 1.37
CA ARG A 55 11.70 0.71 1.99
C ARG A 55 11.99 -0.78 2.08
N VAL A 56 10.98 -1.55 2.48
CA VAL A 56 11.06 -3.01 2.64
C VAL A 56 10.00 -3.63 1.73
N SER A 57 10.21 -3.45 0.42
CA SER A 57 9.21 -3.76 -0.58
C SER A 57 8.89 -5.25 -0.65
N PRO A 58 7.61 -5.65 -0.62
CA PRO A 58 7.21 -7.01 -0.95
C PRO A 58 7.24 -7.26 -2.47
N PHE A 59 7.48 -6.20 -3.27
CA PHE A 59 7.52 -6.26 -4.72
C PHE A 59 8.95 -6.37 -5.21
N MET A 60 9.26 -7.44 -5.94
CA MET A 60 10.59 -7.64 -6.51
C MET A 60 10.88 -6.58 -7.59
N PRO A 61 12.12 -6.03 -7.66
CA PRO A 61 12.52 -4.98 -8.59
C PRO A 61 12.75 -5.51 -10.01
N VAL A 62 11.83 -6.34 -10.49
CA VAL A 62 11.83 -6.96 -11.82
C VAL A 62 10.42 -6.91 -12.42
N ASP A 63 10.32 -6.88 -13.74
CA ASP A 63 9.03 -6.89 -14.43
C ASP A 63 8.36 -8.27 -14.40
N LYS A 64 9.16 -9.33 -14.50
CA LYS A 64 8.70 -10.73 -14.50
C LYS A 64 9.69 -11.63 -13.77
N ILE A 65 9.16 -12.65 -13.13
CA ILE A 65 9.94 -13.74 -12.52
C ILE A 65 9.76 -14.97 -13.40
N SER A 66 10.88 -15.44 -13.98
CA SER A 66 10.86 -16.71 -14.72
C SER A 66 10.71 -17.88 -13.74
N HIS A 67 9.89 -18.87 -14.09
CA HIS A 67 9.72 -20.10 -13.31
C HIS A 67 11.04 -20.85 -13.05
N ASN A 68 12.00 -20.70 -13.97
CA ASN A 68 13.33 -21.33 -13.88
C ASN A 68 14.38 -20.43 -13.21
N SER A 69 14.01 -19.25 -12.71
CA SER A 69 14.95 -18.38 -11.99
C SER A 69 15.35 -18.98 -10.64
N ALA A 70 16.53 -18.60 -10.13
CA ALA A 70 16.99 -19.00 -8.81
C ALA A 70 15.97 -18.62 -7.73
N LEU A 71 15.46 -17.39 -7.81
CA LEU A 71 14.43 -16.86 -6.91
C LEU A 71 13.14 -17.71 -6.92
N ALA A 72 12.63 -18.09 -8.10
CA ALA A 72 11.43 -18.93 -8.19
C ALA A 72 11.66 -20.32 -7.60
N ARG A 73 12.84 -20.91 -7.83
CA ARG A 73 13.21 -22.21 -7.26
C ARG A 73 13.37 -22.14 -5.74
N GLU A 74 14.03 -21.10 -5.22
CA GLU A 74 14.15 -20.83 -3.78
C GLU A 74 12.76 -20.73 -3.13
N PHE A 75 11.87 -19.94 -3.72
CA PHE A 75 10.51 -19.75 -3.24
C PHE A 75 9.74 -21.07 -3.15
N VAL A 76 9.77 -21.89 -4.20
CA VAL A 76 9.11 -23.21 -4.21
C VAL A 76 9.75 -24.16 -3.20
N ALA A 77 11.09 -24.21 -3.13
CA ALA A 77 11.81 -25.04 -2.17
C ALA A 77 11.46 -24.68 -0.71
N ASN A 78 11.21 -23.40 -0.44
CA ASN A 78 10.81 -22.88 0.87
C ASN A 78 9.27 -22.86 1.06
N LYS A 79 8.53 -23.79 0.43
CA LYS A 79 7.07 -23.94 0.57
C LYS A 79 6.28 -22.66 0.21
N ASN A 80 6.70 -21.96 -0.83
CA ASN A 80 6.15 -20.67 -1.27
C ASN A 80 6.28 -19.58 -0.22
N ILE A 81 7.42 -19.52 0.45
CA ILE A 81 7.79 -18.46 1.39
C ILE A 81 9.10 -17.84 0.93
N LEU A 82 9.11 -16.51 0.79
CA LEU A 82 10.30 -15.72 0.54
C LEU A 82 10.51 -14.74 1.69
N LYS A 83 11.60 -14.86 2.42
CA LYS A 83 11.99 -13.96 3.49
C LYS A 83 13.07 -13.01 3.01
N ARG A 84 12.94 -11.72 3.30
CA ARG A 84 13.91 -10.67 3.03
C ARG A 84 14.17 -9.87 4.29
N GLU A 85 15.43 -9.64 4.58
CA GLU A 85 15.91 -8.84 5.71
C GLU A 85 16.60 -7.60 5.18
N THR A 86 16.27 -6.46 5.74
CA THR A 86 16.87 -5.17 5.41
C THR A 86 17.22 -4.41 6.68
N ALA A 87 17.94 -3.30 6.56
CA ALA A 87 18.21 -2.41 7.68
C ALA A 87 16.93 -1.81 8.32
N PHE A 88 15.80 -1.84 7.60
CA PHE A 88 14.53 -1.28 8.05
C PHE A 88 13.55 -2.34 8.59
N GLY A 89 13.95 -3.59 8.64
CA GLY A 89 13.12 -4.70 9.12
C GLY A 89 13.06 -5.88 8.15
N THR A 90 12.15 -6.81 8.45
CA THR A 90 11.97 -8.03 7.69
C THR A 90 10.62 -8.03 6.98
N VAL A 91 10.59 -8.48 5.74
CA VAL A 91 9.37 -8.85 5.01
C VAL A 91 9.41 -10.31 4.62
N GLU A 92 8.32 -11.01 4.90
CA GLU A 92 8.09 -12.38 4.44
C GLU A 92 6.88 -12.39 3.51
N ILE A 93 7.06 -12.93 2.32
CA ILE A 93 6.07 -12.99 1.24
C ILE A 93 5.68 -14.45 1.09
N ARG A 94 4.39 -14.75 1.21
CA ARG A 94 3.85 -16.11 1.12
C ARG A 94 2.87 -16.23 -0.03
N ASN A 95 2.74 -17.43 -0.57
CA ASN A 95 1.81 -17.88 -1.60
C ASN A 95 2.11 -17.38 -3.01
N ARG A 96 2.46 -16.12 -3.20
CA ARG A 96 2.72 -15.49 -4.52
C ARG A 96 3.91 -14.56 -4.46
N LEU A 97 4.74 -14.57 -5.49
CA LEU A 97 5.80 -13.58 -5.67
C LEU A 97 5.22 -12.37 -6.40
N LEU A 98 5.41 -11.20 -5.83
CA LEU A 98 5.00 -9.93 -6.43
C LEU A 98 6.18 -9.27 -7.14
N THR A 99 5.89 -8.54 -8.22
CA THR A 99 6.88 -7.79 -9.02
C THR A 99 6.49 -6.33 -9.11
N GLN A 100 7.34 -5.48 -9.69
CA GLN A 100 7.02 -4.10 -9.96
C GLN A 100 5.79 -3.91 -10.87
N TYR A 101 5.46 -4.88 -11.70
CA TYR A 101 4.21 -4.85 -12.46
C TYR A 101 2.98 -4.86 -11.56
N HIS A 102 2.97 -5.72 -10.53
CA HIS A 102 1.90 -5.77 -9.53
C HIS A 102 1.84 -4.47 -8.71
N LYS A 103 3.03 -3.91 -8.36
CA LYS A 103 3.12 -2.63 -7.65
C LYS A 103 2.47 -1.50 -8.44
N MET A 104 2.81 -1.35 -9.73
CA MET A 104 2.23 -0.33 -10.59
C MET A 104 0.70 -0.45 -10.69
N ILE A 105 0.16 -1.67 -10.80
CA ILE A 105 -1.29 -1.87 -10.84
C ILE A 105 -1.92 -1.45 -9.51
N LEU A 106 -1.34 -1.83 -8.38
CA LEU A 106 -1.82 -1.41 -7.07
C LEU A 106 -1.79 0.11 -6.92
N ASP A 107 -0.70 0.75 -7.32
CA ASP A 107 -0.56 2.21 -7.27
C ASP A 107 -1.57 2.91 -8.18
N CYS A 108 -1.82 2.41 -9.40
CA CYS A 108 -2.89 2.92 -10.26
C CYS A 108 -4.25 2.88 -9.54
N ILE A 109 -4.57 1.78 -8.85
CA ILE A 109 -5.81 1.65 -8.10
C ILE A 109 -5.86 2.67 -6.95
N MET A 110 -4.72 2.90 -6.25
CA MET A 110 -4.64 3.82 -5.11
C MET A 110 -4.64 5.29 -5.53
N VAL A 111 -3.89 5.66 -6.57
CA VAL A 111 -3.73 7.05 -7.05
C VAL A 111 -5.03 7.62 -7.65
N HIS A 112 -5.76 6.82 -8.41
CA HIS A 112 -6.98 7.24 -9.08
C HIS A 112 -8.25 6.97 -8.28
N ASN A 113 -8.10 6.71 -7.01
CA ASN A 113 -9.18 6.29 -6.15
C ASN A 113 -10.12 7.44 -5.76
N VAL A 114 -10.84 7.97 -6.73
CA VAL A 114 -11.93 8.93 -6.49
C VAL A 114 -13.20 8.24 -5.97
N ARG A 115 -13.28 6.90 -6.06
CA ARG A 115 -14.48 6.11 -5.77
C ARG A 115 -14.25 5.10 -4.65
N SER A 116 -13.67 5.53 -3.53
CA SER A 116 -13.62 4.68 -2.34
C SER A 116 -14.83 4.88 -1.45
N VAL A 117 -15.27 3.80 -0.83
CA VAL A 117 -16.37 3.83 0.15
C VAL A 117 -16.03 2.99 1.37
N VAL A 118 -16.59 3.35 2.51
CA VAL A 118 -16.56 2.49 3.70
C VAL A 118 -17.50 1.33 3.47
N TYR A 119 -17.02 0.10 3.63
CA TYR A 119 -17.77 -1.13 3.38
C TYR A 119 -17.41 -2.21 4.40
N LYS A 120 -18.39 -2.67 5.18
CA LYS A 120 -18.26 -3.77 6.17
C LYS A 120 -17.02 -3.65 7.07
N GLY A 121 -16.77 -2.47 7.63
CA GLY A 121 -15.64 -2.26 8.54
C GLY A 121 -14.28 -2.10 7.87
N THR A 122 -14.24 -1.90 6.55
CA THR A 122 -13.02 -1.63 5.78
C THR A 122 -13.31 -0.70 4.60
N ILE A 123 -12.39 -0.58 3.66
CA ILE A 123 -12.49 0.30 2.49
C ILE A 123 -12.66 -0.54 1.22
N ALA A 124 -13.70 -0.24 0.46
CA ALA A 124 -13.89 -0.74 -0.90
C ALA A 124 -13.51 0.34 -1.92
N ILE A 125 -12.82 -0.07 -2.97
CA ILE A 125 -12.27 0.80 -4.02
C ILE A 125 -12.84 0.34 -5.36
N TYR A 126 -13.47 1.26 -6.08
CA TYR A 126 -14.04 1.03 -7.41
C TYR A 126 -13.06 1.53 -8.47
N PHE A 127 -12.82 0.74 -9.50
CA PHE A 127 -11.91 1.09 -10.60
C PHE A 127 -12.29 0.40 -11.90
N SER A 128 -11.79 0.92 -13.02
CA SER A 128 -11.90 0.32 -14.32
C SER A 128 -10.56 -0.30 -14.74
N ILE A 129 -10.55 -1.56 -15.18
CA ILE A 129 -9.33 -2.19 -15.73
C ILE A 129 -8.88 -1.46 -17.00
N TYR A 130 -9.82 -0.92 -17.78
CA TYR A 130 -9.50 -0.09 -18.95
C TYR A 130 -8.72 1.17 -18.57
N GLU A 131 -9.14 1.89 -17.52
CA GLU A 131 -8.43 3.08 -17.03
C GLU A 131 -7.02 2.72 -16.54
N ILE A 132 -6.85 1.60 -15.83
CA ILE A 132 -5.52 1.11 -15.44
C ILE A 132 -4.66 0.82 -16.69
N ALA A 133 -5.21 0.15 -17.69
CA ALA A 133 -4.48 -0.15 -18.92
C ALA A 133 -4.05 1.13 -19.65
N GLN A 134 -4.93 2.13 -19.74
CA GLN A 134 -4.63 3.43 -20.33
C GLN A 134 -3.52 4.15 -19.58
N GLN A 135 -3.61 4.23 -18.27
CA GLN A 135 -2.63 4.88 -17.42
C GLN A 135 -1.27 4.21 -17.54
N LEU A 136 -1.23 2.88 -17.53
CA LEU A 136 -0.02 2.12 -17.78
C LEU A 136 0.43 2.20 -19.26
N GLY A 137 -0.32 2.89 -20.13
CA GLY A 137 -0.06 3.01 -21.58
C GLY A 137 0.04 1.66 -22.27
N LEU A 138 -0.77 0.73 -21.84
CA LEU A 138 -0.89 -0.59 -22.45
C LEU A 138 -1.96 -0.55 -23.53
N GLU A 139 -1.72 -1.26 -24.63
CA GLU A 139 -2.74 -1.45 -25.65
C GLU A 139 -3.93 -2.23 -25.06
N TRP A 140 -5.16 -1.70 -25.28
CA TRP A 140 -6.37 -2.35 -24.78
C TRP A 140 -6.76 -3.53 -25.69
N ASN A 141 -6.68 -4.72 -25.12
CA ASN A 141 -7.12 -5.96 -25.73
C ASN A 141 -7.43 -7.01 -24.64
N GLY A 142 -8.03 -8.14 -25.05
CA GLY A 142 -8.42 -9.20 -24.11
C GLY A 142 -7.24 -9.78 -23.30
N LYS A 143 -6.03 -9.80 -23.88
CA LYS A 143 -4.83 -10.27 -23.19
C LYS A 143 -4.42 -9.29 -22.08
N THR A 144 -4.43 -7.98 -22.38
CA THR A 144 -4.13 -6.93 -21.39
C THR A 144 -5.12 -6.95 -20.25
N GLN A 145 -6.43 -7.06 -20.56
CA GLN A 145 -7.47 -7.20 -19.55
C GLN A 145 -7.20 -8.40 -18.63
N LYS A 146 -6.95 -9.56 -19.22
CA LYS A 146 -6.67 -10.80 -18.47
C LYS A 146 -5.42 -10.65 -17.60
N ASN A 147 -4.32 -10.08 -18.13
CA ASN A 147 -3.07 -9.89 -17.40
C ASN A 147 -3.27 -8.98 -16.17
N ILE A 148 -4.04 -7.89 -16.29
CA ILE A 148 -4.34 -7.00 -15.17
C ILE A 148 -5.21 -7.70 -14.12
N GLN A 149 -6.25 -8.45 -14.54
CA GLN A 149 -7.06 -9.24 -13.62
C GLN A 149 -6.22 -10.27 -12.86
N GLU A 150 -5.38 -11.04 -13.55
CA GLU A 150 -4.49 -12.01 -12.94
C GLU A 150 -3.53 -11.35 -11.94
N ALA A 151 -3.01 -10.16 -12.28
CA ALA A 151 -2.12 -9.42 -11.37
C ALA A 151 -2.86 -8.99 -10.09
N ILE A 152 -4.11 -8.56 -10.17
CA ILE A 152 -4.91 -8.21 -8.99
C ILE A 152 -5.21 -9.45 -8.15
N GLU A 153 -5.47 -10.60 -8.79
CA GLU A 153 -5.61 -11.88 -8.09
C GLU A 153 -4.33 -12.30 -7.37
N TYR A 154 -3.16 -12.09 -7.98
CA TYR A 154 -1.88 -12.32 -7.31
C TYR A 154 -1.71 -11.45 -6.07
N ILE A 155 -2.07 -10.14 -6.15
CA ILE A 155 -2.03 -9.22 -5.02
C ILE A 155 -3.03 -9.66 -3.92
N LYS A 156 -4.18 -10.21 -4.29
CA LYS A 156 -5.17 -10.73 -3.35
C LYS A 156 -4.68 -12.00 -2.63
N ASP A 157 -4.02 -12.90 -3.36
CA ASP A 157 -3.61 -14.20 -2.83
C ASP A 157 -2.34 -14.14 -1.96
N VAL A 158 -1.57 -13.03 -2.05
CA VAL A 158 -0.34 -12.88 -1.28
C VAL A 158 -0.65 -12.64 0.20
N VAL A 159 0.13 -13.27 1.08
CA VAL A 159 0.21 -12.91 2.50
C VAL A 159 1.55 -12.23 2.75
N ILE A 160 1.52 -11.06 3.33
CA ILE A 160 2.70 -10.29 3.72
C ILE A 160 2.83 -10.33 5.23
N VAL A 161 4.00 -10.74 5.71
CA VAL A 161 4.34 -10.70 7.13
C VAL A 161 5.49 -9.72 7.30
N ARG A 162 5.34 -8.77 8.19
CA ARG A 162 6.35 -7.73 8.47
C ARG A 162 6.74 -7.74 9.92
N THR A 163 8.04 -7.55 10.14
CA THR A 163 8.59 -7.29 11.46
C THR A 163 9.43 -6.01 11.36
N ASP A 164 9.12 -5.04 12.19
CA ASP A 164 9.84 -3.77 12.24
C ASP A 164 11.24 -3.97 12.86
N ALA A 165 12.24 -3.27 12.34
CA ALA A 165 13.60 -3.30 12.90
C ALA A 165 13.65 -2.65 14.29
N ASP A 166 12.88 -1.57 14.50
CA ASP A 166 12.85 -0.83 15.77
C ASP A 166 12.05 -1.56 16.85
N ASN A 167 11.09 -2.43 16.46
CA ASN A 167 10.31 -3.25 17.37
C ASN A 167 10.14 -4.70 16.87
N PRO A 168 11.17 -5.56 17.00
CA PRO A 168 11.13 -6.94 16.49
C PRO A 168 10.10 -7.85 17.19
N SER A 169 9.53 -7.43 18.31
CA SER A 169 8.50 -8.18 19.02
C SER A 169 7.12 -8.06 18.33
N ILE A 170 6.93 -7.06 17.48
CA ILE A 170 5.68 -6.83 16.77
C ILE A 170 5.80 -7.38 15.34
N THR A 171 4.98 -8.35 15.04
CA THR A 171 4.86 -8.94 13.71
C THR A 171 3.44 -8.73 13.19
N SER A 172 3.30 -8.02 12.08
CA SER A 172 2.04 -7.84 11.38
C SER A 172 1.92 -8.81 10.22
N SER A 173 0.74 -9.46 10.09
CA SER A 173 0.45 -10.37 8.97
C SER A 173 -0.87 -9.97 8.31
N TYR A 174 -0.85 -9.75 6.99
CA TYR A 174 -2.03 -9.28 6.26
C TYR A 174 -1.99 -9.68 4.78
N ASN A 175 -3.19 -9.73 4.18
CA ASN A 175 -3.36 -9.63 2.73
C ASN A 175 -3.69 -8.18 2.39
N ILE A 176 -3.28 -7.68 1.24
CA ILE A 176 -3.63 -6.33 0.79
C ILE A 176 -5.13 -6.28 0.43
N ILE A 177 -5.56 -7.23 -0.38
CA ILE A 177 -6.95 -7.32 -0.88
C ILE A 177 -7.63 -8.52 -0.24
N GLN A 178 -8.77 -8.30 0.40
CA GLN A 178 -9.62 -9.35 0.94
C GLN A 178 -10.54 -9.95 -0.13
N GLU A 179 -11.11 -9.10 -0.99
CA GLU A 179 -12.13 -9.49 -1.94
C GLU A 179 -12.00 -8.69 -3.24
N MET A 180 -12.29 -9.32 -4.38
CA MET A 180 -12.42 -8.67 -5.68
C MET A 180 -13.74 -9.08 -6.31
N LYS A 181 -14.49 -8.11 -6.80
CA LYS A 181 -15.81 -8.30 -7.45
C LYS A 181 -15.94 -7.42 -8.67
N TYR A 182 -16.82 -7.81 -9.58
CA TYR A 182 -17.32 -6.95 -10.65
C TYR A 182 -18.73 -6.47 -10.32
N SER A 183 -18.94 -5.16 -10.36
CA SER A 183 -20.26 -4.53 -10.20
C SER A 183 -20.85 -4.22 -11.57
N SER A 184 -21.86 -4.97 -11.98
CA SER A 184 -22.59 -4.72 -13.23
C SER A 184 -23.36 -3.38 -13.19
N LYS A 185 -23.81 -2.95 -12.01
CA LYS A 185 -24.49 -1.68 -11.79
C LYS A 185 -23.57 -0.50 -12.05
N GLU A 186 -22.34 -0.56 -11.52
CA GLU A 186 -21.37 0.52 -11.62
C GLU A 186 -20.46 0.35 -12.86
N GLN A 187 -20.60 -0.74 -13.61
CA GLN A 187 -19.72 -1.10 -14.73
C GLN A 187 -18.21 -1.06 -14.34
N ALA A 188 -17.91 -1.44 -13.10
CA ALA A 188 -16.60 -1.31 -12.49
C ALA A 188 -16.20 -2.56 -11.71
N TYR A 189 -14.91 -2.77 -11.58
CA TYR A 189 -14.36 -3.70 -10.61
C TYR A 189 -14.29 -3.04 -9.23
N VAL A 190 -14.41 -3.87 -8.19
CA VAL A 190 -14.33 -3.45 -6.80
C VAL A 190 -13.34 -4.34 -6.11
N ILE A 191 -12.33 -3.77 -5.49
CA ILE A 191 -11.55 -4.45 -4.45
C ILE A 191 -12.00 -4.01 -3.08
N VAL A 192 -11.97 -4.93 -2.13
CA VAL A 192 -12.16 -4.66 -0.71
C VAL A 192 -10.81 -4.88 -0.04
N LEU A 193 -10.25 -3.84 0.56
CA LEU A 193 -9.00 -3.96 1.32
C LEU A 193 -9.24 -4.85 2.55
N SER A 194 -8.23 -5.59 2.99
CA SER A 194 -8.35 -6.30 4.25
C SER A 194 -8.34 -5.30 5.42
N SER A 195 -9.03 -5.63 6.49
CA SER A 195 -9.04 -4.79 7.69
C SER A 195 -7.64 -4.66 8.30
N GLN A 196 -6.86 -5.74 8.25
CA GLN A 196 -5.47 -5.75 8.73
C GLN A 196 -4.56 -4.84 7.89
N TYR A 197 -4.75 -4.79 6.56
CA TYR A 197 -3.99 -3.87 5.72
C TYR A 197 -4.41 -2.42 5.96
N ALA A 198 -5.72 -2.15 6.11
CA ALA A 198 -6.21 -0.81 6.45
C ALA A 198 -5.68 -0.34 7.81
N GLU A 199 -5.64 -1.21 8.80
CA GLU A 199 -5.05 -0.94 10.11
C GLU A 199 -3.53 -0.68 10.01
N TYR A 200 -2.80 -1.53 9.29
CA TYR A 200 -1.37 -1.32 9.01
C TYR A 200 -1.13 0.02 8.34
N PHE A 201 -1.97 0.39 7.36
CA PHE A 201 -1.88 1.66 6.66
C PHE A 201 -2.09 2.86 7.59
N ASN A 202 -3.00 2.74 8.56
CA ASN A 202 -3.26 3.78 9.57
C ASN A 202 -2.10 3.97 10.54
N LYS A 203 -1.48 2.87 10.98
CA LYS A 203 -0.38 2.87 11.96
C LYS A 203 0.96 3.28 11.39
N THR A 204 1.13 3.30 10.07
CA THR A 204 2.40 3.61 9.41
C THR A 204 2.38 4.99 8.75
N ILE A 205 3.56 5.57 8.57
CA ILE A 205 3.72 6.74 7.69
C ILE A 205 3.39 6.29 6.27
N SER A 206 2.51 7.03 5.60
CA SER A 206 2.27 6.87 4.18
C SER A 206 2.86 8.02 3.38
N ILE A 207 2.97 7.83 2.08
CA ILE A 207 3.62 8.75 1.18
C ILE A 207 2.72 9.04 -0.02
N ASN A 208 2.63 10.32 -0.38
CA ASN A 208 1.93 10.77 -1.57
C ASN A 208 2.94 11.28 -2.59
N TYR A 209 3.00 10.61 -3.74
CA TYR A 209 3.76 11.01 -4.92
C TYR A 209 2.88 11.04 -6.18
N ASN A 210 1.57 11.28 -6.01
CA ASN A 210 0.60 11.27 -7.10
C ASN A 210 0.97 12.23 -8.24
N LYS A 211 1.53 13.40 -7.93
CA LYS A 211 1.96 14.37 -8.93
C LYS A 211 3.15 13.92 -9.77
N ARG A 212 3.94 12.98 -9.27
CA ARG A 212 5.11 12.40 -9.92
C ARG A 212 4.83 11.01 -10.50
N PHE A 213 3.61 10.50 -10.27
CA PHE A 213 3.25 9.13 -10.62
C PHE A 213 3.31 8.87 -12.12
N ASP A 214 2.80 9.78 -12.94
CA ASP A 214 2.83 9.64 -14.39
C ASP A 214 4.26 9.61 -14.96
N GLU A 215 5.19 10.35 -14.36
CA GLU A 215 6.61 10.29 -14.72
C GLU A 215 7.23 8.94 -14.33
N LEU A 216 6.85 8.39 -13.18
CA LEU A 216 7.34 7.09 -12.70
C LEU A 216 6.87 5.95 -13.61
N ILE A 217 5.59 5.91 -13.96
CA ILE A 217 5.03 4.86 -14.84
C ILE A 217 5.43 5.03 -16.30
N ALA A 218 5.84 6.23 -16.72
CA ALA A 218 6.39 6.48 -18.07
C ALA A 218 7.75 5.82 -18.28
N ILE A 219 8.46 5.43 -17.21
CA ILE A 219 9.73 4.70 -17.29
C ILE A 219 9.45 3.28 -17.77
N ARG A 220 9.82 2.97 -19.02
CA ARG A 220 9.49 1.72 -19.69
C ARG A 220 10.72 1.09 -20.34
N GLY A 221 10.60 -0.16 -20.73
CA GLY A 221 11.65 -0.92 -21.35
C GLY A 221 12.39 -1.85 -20.39
N LYS A 222 13.42 -2.49 -20.89
CA LYS A 222 14.19 -3.46 -20.10
C LYS A 222 14.94 -2.76 -18.98
N GLY A 223 14.76 -3.21 -17.75
CA GLY A 223 15.36 -2.59 -16.55
C GLY A 223 14.51 -1.51 -15.91
N SER A 224 13.38 -1.12 -16.49
CA SER A 224 12.50 -0.08 -15.93
C SER A 224 12.00 -0.41 -14.53
N ALA A 225 11.67 -1.67 -14.24
CA ALA A 225 11.28 -2.13 -12.91
C ALA A 225 12.36 -1.86 -11.86
N PHE A 226 13.61 -2.12 -12.20
CA PHE A 226 14.75 -1.83 -11.34
C PHE A 226 14.89 -0.32 -11.07
N ILE A 227 14.78 0.51 -12.11
CA ILE A 227 14.88 1.98 -11.98
C ILE A 227 13.73 2.54 -11.15
N ARG A 228 12.49 2.07 -11.36
CA ARG A 228 11.34 2.47 -10.53
C ARG A 228 11.55 2.11 -9.06
N SER A 229 12.04 0.92 -8.77
CA SER A 229 12.34 0.51 -7.38
C SER A 229 13.41 1.40 -6.72
N ILE A 230 14.42 1.85 -7.48
CA ILE A 230 15.41 2.83 -6.99
C ILE A 230 14.74 4.15 -6.64
N ILE A 231 13.92 4.68 -7.54
CA ILE A 231 13.22 5.94 -7.32
C ILE A 231 12.29 5.82 -6.10
N GLU A 232 11.47 4.78 -6.05
CA GLU A 232 10.56 4.48 -4.93
C GLU A 232 11.31 4.40 -3.59
N PHE A 233 12.47 3.78 -3.56
CA PHE A 233 13.31 3.74 -2.36
C PHE A 233 13.80 5.13 -1.96
N PHE A 234 14.39 5.90 -2.89
CA PHE A 234 14.96 7.21 -2.57
C PHE A 234 13.93 8.24 -2.15
N ILE A 235 12.74 8.26 -2.74
CA ILE A 235 11.67 9.19 -2.34
C ILE A 235 11.15 8.97 -0.90
N THR A 236 11.54 7.88 -0.25
CA THR A 236 11.24 7.64 1.17
C THR A 236 12.16 8.38 2.13
N HIS A 237 13.21 9.01 1.63
CA HIS A 237 14.19 9.71 2.46
C HIS A 237 13.87 11.20 2.49
N ASP A 238 13.92 11.76 3.67
CA ASP A 238 13.85 13.21 3.86
C ASP A 238 15.19 13.84 3.47
N ALA A 239 15.32 14.15 2.19
CA ALA A 239 16.52 14.72 1.58
C ALA A 239 16.24 16.11 1.02
N SER A 240 17.26 16.95 0.99
CA SER A 240 17.24 18.29 0.42
C SER A 240 18.63 18.63 -0.15
N ALA A 241 18.74 19.78 -0.80
CA ALA A 241 20.04 20.27 -1.27
C ALA A 241 21.08 20.40 -0.15
N ASP A 242 20.61 20.69 1.07
CA ASP A 242 21.48 20.81 2.26
C ASP A 242 21.66 19.47 3.02
N ASN A 243 20.80 18.48 2.73
CA ASN A 243 20.82 17.17 3.37
C ASN A 243 20.81 16.06 2.30
N ILE A 244 21.92 15.92 1.58
CA ILE A 244 22.05 14.93 0.50
C ILE A 244 22.22 13.53 1.08
N GLN A 245 21.35 12.62 0.68
CA GLN A 245 21.45 11.20 1.01
C GLN A 245 22.41 10.51 0.04
N ARG A 246 23.29 9.66 0.59
CA ARG A 246 24.29 8.93 -0.19
C ARG A 246 24.23 7.44 0.08
N MET A 247 24.33 6.62 -0.97
CA MET A 247 24.32 5.17 -0.84
C MET A 247 25.21 4.51 -1.90
N LYS A 248 25.95 3.48 -1.51
CA LYS A 248 26.74 2.66 -2.44
C LYS A 248 25.84 1.73 -3.25
N LEU A 249 26.22 1.45 -4.50
CA LEU A 249 25.45 0.57 -5.41
C LEU A 249 25.12 -0.79 -4.77
N MET A 250 26.11 -1.49 -4.22
CA MET A 250 25.86 -2.82 -3.64
C MET A 250 24.89 -2.76 -2.47
N GLN A 251 25.04 -1.78 -1.60
CA GLN A 251 24.10 -1.58 -0.48
C GLN A 251 22.68 -1.30 -0.98
N LEU A 252 22.51 -0.50 -2.04
CA LEU A 252 21.21 -0.24 -2.63
C LEU A 252 20.60 -1.51 -3.24
N LEU A 253 21.37 -2.28 -4.02
CA LEU A 253 20.90 -3.53 -4.63
C LEU A 253 20.39 -4.52 -3.59
N GLU A 254 21.13 -4.67 -2.49
CA GLU A 254 20.72 -5.50 -1.35
C GLU A 254 19.44 -4.98 -0.70
N THR A 255 19.37 -3.66 -0.45
CA THR A 255 18.21 -3.04 0.22
C THR A 255 16.92 -3.18 -0.59
N ILE A 256 16.97 -2.98 -1.91
CA ILE A 256 15.79 -3.14 -2.78
C ILE A 256 15.58 -4.59 -3.24
N ASN A 257 16.36 -5.54 -2.74
CA ASN A 257 16.32 -6.95 -3.11
C ASN A 257 16.50 -7.21 -4.62
N TYR A 258 17.34 -6.44 -5.28
CA TYR A 258 17.69 -6.70 -6.68
C TYR A 258 18.62 -7.91 -6.76
N PRO A 259 18.36 -8.88 -7.67
CA PRO A 259 19.26 -10.02 -7.85
C PRO A 259 20.67 -9.56 -8.21
N CYS A 260 21.67 -9.86 -7.38
CA CYS A 260 23.07 -9.45 -7.55
C CYS A 260 24.07 -10.56 -7.23
N GLU A 261 23.63 -11.85 -7.27
CA GLU A 261 24.46 -13.00 -6.97
C GLU A 261 25.53 -13.26 -8.04
N THR A 262 25.33 -12.75 -9.26
CA THR A 262 26.26 -12.96 -10.37
C THR A 262 26.85 -11.65 -10.91
N PRO A 263 28.11 -11.65 -11.40
CA PRO A 263 28.70 -10.48 -12.04
C PRO A 263 27.88 -9.94 -13.21
N ARG A 264 27.16 -10.81 -13.94
CA ARG A 264 26.30 -10.43 -15.06
C ARG A 264 25.11 -9.58 -14.60
N GLN A 265 24.50 -9.92 -13.48
CA GLN A 265 23.39 -9.13 -12.90
C GLN A 265 23.86 -7.74 -12.49
N ILE A 266 25.03 -7.64 -11.85
CA ILE A 266 25.62 -6.36 -11.46
C ILE A 266 25.98 -5.51 -12.71
N THR A 267 26.53 -6.13 -13.75
CA THR A 267 26.82 -5.47 -15.03
C THR A 267 25.55 -4.94 -15.68
N SER A 268 24.46 -5.74 -15.67
CA SER A 268 23.16 -5.30 -16.19
C SER A 268 22.59 -4.13 -15.38
N ALA A 269 22.69 -4.16 -14.05
CA ALA A 269 22.27 -3.04 -13.21
C ALA A 269 23.02 -1.74 -13.58
N LYS A 270 24.35 -1.80 -13.72
CA LYS A 270 25.18 -0.64 -14.13
C LYS A 270 24.81 -0.13 -15.52
N GLN A 271 24.49 -1.02 -16.45
CA GLN A 271 24.03 -0.65 -17.79
C GLN A 271 22.69 0.09 -17.71
N TYR A 272 21.71 -0.42 -16.96
CA TYR A 272 20.42 0.27 -16.78
C TYR A 272 20.58 1.63 -16.12
N LEU A 273 21.44 1.76 -15.11
CA LEU A 273 21.73 3.06 -14.49
C LEU A 273 22.26 4.09 -15.46
N LYS A 274 23.04 3.67 -16.45
CA LYS A 274 23.52 4.54 -17.53
C LYS A 274 22.41 4.86 -18.54
N GLU A 275 21.62 3.86 -18.94
CA GLU A 275 20.52 4.03 -19.89
C GLU A 275 19.42 4.95 -19.40
N TYR A 276 19.16 4.95 -18.08
CA TYR A 276 18.08 5.70 -17.42
C TYR A 276 18.58 6.87 -16.57
N GLU A 277 19.76 7.41 -16.85
CA GLU A 277 20.35 8.53 -16.10
C GLU A 277 19.43 9.76 -16.09
N ASN A 278 18.77 10.05 -17.22
CA ASN A 278 17.87 11.19 -17.36
C ASN A 278 16.59 10.99 -16.51
N GLU A 279 16.06 9.77 -16.46
CA GLU A 279 14.89 9.44 -15.66
C GLU A 279 15.18 9.55 -14.15
N LEU A 280 16.34 9.07 -13.72
CA LEU A 280 16.80 9.23 -12.35
C LEU A 280 16.99 10.71 -11.99
N ALA A 281 17.56 11.50 -12.89
CA ALA A 281 17.77 12.94 -12.68
C ALA A 281 16.47 13.72 -12.49
N LYS A 282 15.36 13.34 -13.12
CA LYS A 282 14.03 13.92 -12.89
C LYS A 282 13.58 13.80 -11.43
N PHE A 283 14.04 12.76 -10.75
CA PHE A 283 13.77 12.52 -9.33
C PHE A 283 14.93 12.94 -8.42
N SER A 284 15.81 13.81 -8.90
CA SER A 284 16.98 14.33 -8.15
C SER A 284 17.94 13.23 -7.66
N ILE A 285 18.00 12.12 -8.39
CA ILE A 285 18.91 11.00 -8.13
C ILE A 285 20.04 11.04 -9.13
N LYS A 286 21.28 11.02 -8.66
CA LYS A 286 22.48 10.98 -9.48
C LYS A 286 23.34 9.77 -9.14
N TYR A 287 23.79 9.05 -10.16
CA TYR A 287 24.68 7.90 -10.01
C TYR A 287 26.06 8.20 -10.57
N TYR A 288 27.10 8.04 -9.76
CA TYR A 288 28.49 8.20 -10.13
C TYR A 288 29.13 6.84 -10.39
N SER A 289 29.32 6.48 -11.67
CA SER A 289 29.81 5.16 -12.06
C SER A 289 31.21 4.84 -11.53
N GLY A 290 32.12 5.83 -11.47
CA GLY A 290 33.48 5.66 -10.96
C GLY A 290 33.55 5.29 -9.49
N SER A 291 32.78 5.94 -8.64
CA SER A 291 32.70 5.69 -7.20
C SER A 291 31.61 4.69 -6.82
N GLN A 292 30.76 4.29 -7.75
CA GLN A 292 29.56 3.47 -7.55
C GLN A 292 28.67 4.03 -6.44
N LEU A 293 28.47 5.34 -6.42
CA LEU A 293 27.76 6.09 -5.40
C LEU A 293 26.51 6.73 -5.99
N PHE A 294 25.40 6.63 -5.28
CA PHE A 294 24.21 7.44 -5.51
C PHE A 294 24.24 8.68 -4.61
N GLU A 295 23.73 9.78 -5.14
CA GLU A 295 23.36 10.97 -4.40
C GLU A 295 21.88 11.28 -4.69
N TYR A 296 21.14 11.59 -3.65
CA TYR A 296 19.74 12.02 -3.71
C TYR A 296 19.57 13.31 -2.95
N SER A 297 19.10 14.36 -3.62
CA SER A 297 18.97 15.71 -3.07
C SER A 297 17.51 16.13 -2.84
N GLY A 298 16.61 15.18 -2.76
CA GLY A 298 15.18 15.41 -2.54
C GLY A 298 14.39 15.63 -3.83
N THR A 299 13.22 15.03 -3.90
CA THR A 299 12.26 15.18 -5.00
C THR A 299 11.12 16.09 -4.56
N THR A 300 10.77 17.10 -5.35
CA THR A 300 9.60 17.94 -5.11
C THR A 300 8.31 17.16 -5.28
N ASP A 301 7.21 17.68 -4.70
CA ASP A 301 5.87 17.11 -4.80
C ASP A 301 5.72 15.71 -4.16
N ILE A 302 6.58 15.40 -3.21
CA ILE A 302 6.46 14.25 -2.32
C ILE A 302 5.96 14.73 -0.95
N ARG A 303 4.91 14.09 -0.43
CA ARG A 303 4.34 14.43 0.87
C ARG A 303 4.29 13.20 1.76
N PHE A 304 4.85 13.31 2.95
CA PHE A 304 4.71 12.31 4.01
C PHE A 304 3.42 12.57 4.79
N ILE A 305 2.66 11.53 5.05
CA ILE A 305 1.40 11.57 5.78
C ILE A 305 1.60 10.75 7.06
N PRO A 306 1.46 11.38 8.25
CA PRO A 306 1.70 10.70 9.52
C PRO A 306 0.71 9.56 9.77
N PRO A 307 0.99 8.68 10.75
CA PRO A 307 -0.01 7.78 11.32
C PRO A 307 -1.25 8.56 11.78
N LEU A 308 -2.39 7.90 11.82
CA LEU A 308 -3.59 8.51 12.42
C LEU A 308 -3.45 8.56 13.94
N ASP A 309 -3.84 9.69 14.55
CA ASP A 309 -3.85 9.84 16.00
C ASP A 309 -4.78 8.81 16.65
N GLY A 310 -4.36 8.23 17.77
CA GLY A 310 -5.08 7.17 18.48
C GLY A 310 -4.67 5.74 18.08
N PHE A 311 -3.77 5.57 17.11
CA PHE A 311 -3.13 4.29 16.76
C PHE A 311 -1.65 4.23 17.16
N ILE A 312 -1.16 5.20 17.93
CA ILE A 312 0.18 5.17 18.52
C ILE A 312 0.02 4.57 19.92
N ASP A 313 0.42 3.32 20.08
CA ASP A 313 0.65 2.69 21.39
C ASP A 313 2.07 2.98 21.88
#